data_9399c4917dcf9c0f32e1590026aaa2b2
#
_entry.id   9399c4917dcf9c0f32e1590026aaa2b2
#
_cell.length_a   1.000
_cell.length_b   1.000
_cell.length_c   1.000
_cell.angle_alpha   90.00
_cell.angle_beta   90.00
_cell.angle_gamma   90.00
#
_symmetry.space_group_name_H-M   'P 1'
#
loop_
_entity.id
_entity.type
_entity.pdbx_description
1 polymer ?
#
loop_
_entity_poly.entity_id
_entity_poly.type
_entity_poly.pdbx_seq_one_letter_code
_entity_poly.pdbx_strand_id
1 'polypeptide(L)'
;MDDKALMRTAIQAREYSYSPYSNFRVGAALLCADGSVYTGCNMETAAYTPGICAERTAIYKAVSEGKRDFLAIAIAGGPAGGIQAGGTGREESEKESTEKKETGRGGALALTAPCGVCRQVMREFCDPESFRIILGTGEEDLRTYLLKELLPLSFGPENLGKTAVEKEDEIP
;
A
#
# COMPACT_ATOMS: atom_id res chain seq x y z
N MET A 1 15.58 7.47 4.47
CA MET A 1 15.26 6.77 3.20
C MET A 1 14.52 7.75 2.30
N ASP A 2 14.86 7.84 1.02
CA ASP A 2 14.15 8.68 0.07
C ASP A 2 12.90 7.99 -0.49
N ASP A 3 12.03 8.76 -1.16
CA ASP A 3 10.73 8.28 -1.66
C ASP A 3 10.88 7.20 -2.76
N LYS A 4 11.93 7.27 -3.59
CA LYS A 4 12.22 6.25 -4.61
C LYS A 4 12.62 4.92 -3.97
N ALA A 5 13.50 4.95 -2.97
CA ALA A 5 13.90 3.75 -2.26
C ALA A 5 12.73 3.12 -1.49
N LEU A 6 11.84 3.94 -0.91
CA LEU A 6 10.64 3.46 -0.23
C LEU A 6 9.65 2.82 -1.24
N MET A 7 9.46 3.45 -2.40
CA MET A 7 8.63 2.88 -3.48
C MET A 7 9.20 1.56 -4.01
N ARG A 8 10.52 1.46 -4.20
CA ARG A 8 11.17 0.20 -4.59
C ARG A 8 10.88 -0.91 -3.60
N THR A 9 10.93 -0.61 -2.30
CA THR A 9 10.58 -1.56 -1.24
C THR A 9 9.12 -1.98 -1.30
N ALA A 10 8.19 -1.06 -1.61
CA ALA A 10 6.78 -1.39 -1.82
C ALA A 10 6.57 -2.28 -3.05
N ILE A 11 7.28 -2.01 -4.15
CA ILE A 11 7.24 -2.85 -5.36
C ILE A 11 7.72 -4.28 -5.05
N GLN A 12 8.80 -4.43 -4.28
CA GLN A 12 9.28 -5.76 -3.84
C GLN A 12 8.25 -6.47 -2.94
N ALA A 13 7.63 -5.75 -2.01
CA ALA A 13 6.61 -6.31 -1.14
C ALA A 13 5.38 -6.83 -1.90
N ARG A 14 5.04 -6.22 -3.04
CA ARG A 14 3.95 -6.62 -3.93
C ARG A 14 4.09 -8.06 -4.45
N GLU A 15 5.33 -8.55 -4.59
CA GLU A 15 5.57 -9.93 -5.08
C GLU A 15 5.03 -11.02 -4.14
N TYR A 16 4.84 -10.69 -2.87
CA TYR A 16 4.27 -11.60 -1.87
C TYR A 16 2.74 -11.55 -1.77
N SER A 17 2.08 -10.71 -2.58
CA SER A 17 0.62 -10.58 -2.58
C SER A 17 -0.06 -11.92 -2.87
N TYR A 18 -1.10 -12.21 -2.09
CA TYR A 18 -2.00 -13.33 -2.32
C TYR A 18 -3.36 -12.79 -2.79
N SER A 19 -3.55 -12.73 -4.11
CA SER A 19 -4.72 -12.11 -4.74
C SER A 19 -5.34 -13.00 -5.84
N PRO A 20 -5.78 -14.23 -5.50
CA PRO A 20 -6.26 -15.20 -6.49
C PRO A 20 -7.62 -14.84 -7.10
N TYR A 21 -8.38 -13.93 -6.49
CA TYR A 21 -9.72 -13.56 -6.93
C TYR A 21 -9.72 -12.32 -7.80
N SER A 22 -9.04 -11.25 -7.36
CA SER A 22 -8.98 -9.99 -8.11
C SER A 22 -7.88 -9.95 -9.16
N ASN A 23 -6.85 -10.78 -9.02
CA ASN A 23 -5.61 -10.69 -9.79
C ASN A 23 -4.96 -9.31 -9.72
N PHE A 24 -5.21 -8.56 -8.63
CA PHE A 24 -4.65 -7.24 -8.39
C PHE A 24 -3.73 -7.28 -7.18
N ARG A 25 -2.43 -7.09 -7.41
CA ARG A 25 -1.39 -7.15 -6.39
C ARG A 25 -1.05 -5.77 -5.87
N VAL A 26 -0.96 -5.64 -4.56
CA VAL A 26 -0.55 -4.40 -3.90
C VAL A 26 0.55 -4.72 -2.88
N GLY A 27 1.59 -3.90 -2.90
CA GLY A 27 2.62 -3.87 -1.87
C GLY A 27 2.67 -2.50 -1.22
N ALA A 28 3.03 -2.45 0.05
CA ALA A 28 3.24 -1.23 0.82
C ALA A 28 4.55 -1.29 1.59
N ALA A 29 5.18 -0.12 1.77
CA ALA A 29 6.34 0.07 2.62
C ALA A 29 6.11 1.29 3.52
N LEU A 30 6.08 1.06 4.83
CA LEU A 30 5.86 2.05 5.88
C LEU A 30 7.20 2.46 6.48
N LEU A 31 7.53 3.75 6.45
CA LEU A 31 8.72 4.32 7.06
C LEU A 31 8.39 4.86 8.45
N CYS A 32 9.09 4.35 9.47
CA CYS A 32 9.01 4.84 10.83
C CYS A 32 9.99 5.99 11.09
N ALA A 33 9.75 6.75 12.16
CA ALA A 33 10.60 7.89 12.56
C ALA A 33 12.03 7.46 12.91
N ASP A 34 12.23 6.26 13.44
CA ASP A 34 13.55 5.69 13.74
C ASP A 34 14.30 5.16 12.51
N GLY A 35 13.74 5.33 11.32
CA GLY A 35 14.31 4.87 10.06
C GLY A 35 14.03 3.41 9.71
N SER A 36 13.36 2.64 10.57
CA SER A 36 12.92 1.28 10.25
C SER A 36 11.81 1.28 9.18
N VAL A 37 11.76 0.20 8.39
CA VAL A 37 10.77 0.05 7.32
C VAL A 37 10.01 -1.25 7.47
N TYR A 38 8.69 -1.15 7.48
CA TYR A 38 7.78 -2.30 7.55
C TYR A 38 7.06 -2.49 6.22
N THR A 39 7.12 -3.69 5.69
CA THR A 39 6.46 -4.03 4.43
C THR A 39 5.18 -4.81 4.63
N GLY A 40 4.23 -4.64 3.72
CA GLY A 40 3.00 -5.42 3.66
C GLY A 40 2.56 -5.67 2.23
N CYS A 41 1.73 -6.68 2.05
CA CYS A 41 1.06 -6.95 0.79
C CYS A 41 -0.43 -7.24 1.04
N ASN A 42 -1.27 -7.14 0.00
CA ASN A 42 -2.66 -7.53 0.13
C ASN A 42 -2.80 -9.05 0.15
N MET A 43 -3.75 -9.51 0.97
CA MET A 43 -4.11 -10.92 1.09
C MET A 43 -5.63 -11.05 0.99
N GLU A 44 -6.08 -11.85 0.04
CA GLU A 44 -7.48 -12.14 -0.18
C GLU A 44 -7.85 -13.48 0.45
N THR A 45 -9.12 -13.63 0.80
CA THR A 45 -9.68 -14.88 1.30
C THR A 45 -10.98 -15.17 0.59
N ALA A 46 -11.37 -16.46 0.50
CA ALA A 46 -12.65 -16.86 -0.11
C ALA A 46 -13.87 -16.24 0.59
N ALA A 47 -13.74 -15.89 1.87
CA ALA A 47 -14.80 -15.23 2.65
C ALA A 47 -14.83 -13.70 2.44
N TYR A 48 -13.94 -13.12 1.66
CA TYR A 48 -13.73 -11.69 1.37
C TYR A 48 -13.43 -10.83 2.62
N THR A 49 -14.31 -10.82 3.61
CA THR A 49 -14.22 -9.96 4.80
C THR A 49 -12.90 -10.09 5.58
N PRO A 50 -12.31 -11.30 5.80
CA PRO A 50 -11.03 -11.44 6.50
C PRO A 50 -9.82 -10.97 5.69
N GLY A 51 -9.98 -10.63 4.41
CA GLY A 51 -8.92 -10.09 3.57
C GLY A 51 -8.35 -8.78 4.12
N ILE A 52 -7.08 -8.50 3.80
CA ILE A 52 -6.38 -7.32 4.29
C ILE A 52 -5.64 -6.60 3.16
N CYS A 53 -5.65 -5.26 3.19
CA CYS A 53 -4.87 -4.45 2.26
C CYS A 53 -3.41 -4.37 2.70
N ALA A 54 -2.51 -4.14 1.74
CA ALA A 54 -1.07 -4.03 1.94
C ALA A 54 -0.70 -2.99 3.01
N GLU A 55 -1.38 -1.84 3.01
CA GLU A 55 -1.14 -0.74 3.94
C GLU A 55 -1.42 -1.16 5.37
N ARG A 56 -2.56 -1.83 5.62
CA ARG A 56 -2.91 -2.31 6.96
C ARG A 56 -1.98 -3.42 7.41
N THR A 57 -1.54 -4.29 6.51
CA THR A 57 -0.53 -5.32 6.82
C THR A 57 0.76 -4.68 7.31
N ALA A 58 1.26 -3.64 6.62
CA ALA A 58 2.48 -2.93 7.01
C ALA A 58 2.32 -2.21 8.36
N ILE A 59 1.20 -1.47 8.54
CA ILE A 59 0.93 -0.71 9.77
C ILE A 59 0.77 -1.65 10.97
N TYR A 60 -0.06 -2.69 10.88
CA TYR A 60 -0.31 -3.59 12.00
C TYR A 60 0.92 -4.39 12.40
N LYS A 61 1.77 -4.76 11.43
CA LYS A 61 3.05 -5.38 11.71
C LYS A 61 3.96 -4.43 12.49
N ALA A 62 4.09 -3.17 12.08
CA ALA A 62 4.86 -2.17 12.80
C ALA A 62 4.30 -1.93 14.21
N VAL A 63 2.98 -1.78 14.32
CA VAL A 63 2.28 -1.58 15.61
C VAL A 63 2.46 -2.78 16.53
N SER A 64 2.40 -4.01 16.03
CA SER A 64 2.59 -5.23 16.83
C SER A 64 4.03 -5.40 17.34
N GLU A 65 4.99 -4.70 16.71
CA GLU A 65 6.39 -4.62 17.14
C GLU A 65 6.70 -3.35 17.97
N GLY A 66 5.66 -2.65 18.45
CA GLY A 66 5.80 -1.49 19.33
C GLY A 66 6.03 -0.16 18.62
N LYS A 67 6.03 -0.10 17.29
CA LYS A 67 6.20 1.16 16.55
C LYS A 67 4.91 1.97 16.53
N ARG A 68 5.03 3.30 16.74
CA ARG A 68 3.90 4.22 16.77
C ARG A 68 4.11 5.49 15.92
N ASP A 69 5.36 5.84 15.62
CA ASP A 69 5.72 7.06 14.90
C ASP A 69 6.05 6.75 13.44
N PHE A 70 5.18 7.19 12.55
CA PHE A 70 5.25 6.92 11.13
C PHE A 70 5.40 8.21 10.33
N LEU A 71 6.30 8.22 9.34
CA LEU A 71 6.61 9.39 8.52
C LEU A 71 5.99 9.33 7.12
N ALA A 72 5.97 8.14 6.53
CA ALA A 72 5.48 7.96 5.17
C ALA A 72 5.10 6.51 4.88
N ILE A 73 4.24 6.32 3.89
CA ILE A 73 3.95 5.03 3.29
C ILE A 73 4.02 5.12 1.77
N ALA A 74 4.74 4.20 1.13
CA ALA A 74 4.69 4.01 -0.31
C ALA A 74 3.77 2.85 -0.66
N ILE A 75 2.98 2.99 -1.74
CA ILE A 75 2.00 2.00 -2.19
C ILE A 75 2.22 1.74 -3.67
N ALA A 76 2.47 0.47 -4.01
CA ALA A 76 2.66 -0.01 -5.36
C ALA A 76 1.59 -1.05 -5.70
N GLY A 77 0.71 -0.75 -6.65
CA GLY A 77 -0.36 -1.66 -7.05
C GLY A 77 -0.47 -1.83 -8.56
N GLY A 78 -1.11 -2.92 -8.97
CA GLY A 78 -1.37 -3.20 -10.38
C GLY A 78 -1.75 -4.67 -10.62
N PRO A 79 -2.26 -5.00 -11.82
CA PRO A 79 -2.64 -6.35 -12.16
C PRO A 79 -1.45 -7.32 -12.03
N ALA A 80 -1.70 -8.54 -11.61
CA ALA A 80 -0.73 -9.63 -11.67
C ALA A 80 -0.40 -9.90 -13.14
N GLY A 81 0.89 -9.88 -13.51
CA GLY A 81 1.31 -10.13 -14.90
C GLY A 81 0.79 -11.47 -15.42
N GLY A 82 0.16 -11.47 -16.60
CA GLY A 82 -0.19 -12.66 -17.35
C GLY A 82 -1.67 -13.00 -17.51
N ILE A 83 -2.62 -12.23 -16.93
CA ILE A 83 -4.05 -12.46 -17.20
C ILE A 83 -4.68 -11.14 -17.62
N GLN A 84 -5.14 -11.08 -18.87
CA GLN A 84 -6.04 -10.05 -19.33
C GLN A 84 -7.33 -10.15 -18.51
N ALA A 85 -7.78 -9.02 -17.95
CA ALA A 85 -9.11 -8.91 -17.38
C ALA A 85 -10.11 -9.42 -18.41
N GLY A 86 -10.88 -10.44 -18.05
CA GLY A 86 -11.88 -11.04 -18.91
C GLY A 86 -12.91 -10.02 -19.41
N GLY A 87 -12.67 -9.52 -20.60
CA GLY A 87 -13.67 -8.93 -21.45
C GLY A 87 -14.28 -10.05 -22.28
N THR A 88 -15.60 -10.21 -22.23
CA THR A 88 -16.38 -11.10 -23.05
C THR A 88 -16.05 -10.98 -24.54
N GLY A 89 -15.57 -12.04 -25.10
CA GLY A 89 -15.71 -12.48 -26.47
C GLY A 89 -15.27 -11.58 -27.62
N ARG A 90 -14.13 -11.97 -28.24
CA ARG A 90 -14.03 -12.32 -29.65
C ARG A 90 -12.60 -12.71 -29.96
N GLU A 91 -12.46 -13.91 -30.55
CA GLU A 91 -11.24 -14.40 -31.15
C GLU A 91 -10.88 -13.52 -32.35
N GLU A 92 -9.66 -12.98 -32.41
CA GLU A 92 -9.00 -12.64 -33.66
C GLU A 92 -7.50 -12.96 -33.55
N SER A 93 -7.11 -13.81 -34.45
CA SER A 93 -5.84 -14.35 -34.91
C SER A 93 -4.55 -13.59 -34.64
N GLU A 94 -3.58 -14.40 -34.23
CA GLU A 94 -2.14 -14.40 -34.40
C GLU A 94 -1.50 -13.28 -35.23
N LYS A 95 -0.54 -12.56 -34.60
CA LYS A 95 0.75 -12.27 -35.25
C LYS A 95 1.86 -12.15 -34.21
N GLU A 96 2.80 -13.02 -34.38
CA GLU A 96 4.09 -13.18 -33.75
C GLU A 96 4.96 -11.91 -33.93
N SER A 97 5.47 -11.35 -32.83
CA SER A 97 6.70 -10.60 -32.85
C SER A 97 7.44 -10.79 -31.51
N THR A 98 8.52 -11.53 -31.64
CA THR A 98 9.54 -11.79 -30.66
C THR A 98 10.26 -10.53 -30.23
N GLU A 99 10.07 -10.12 -28.96
CA GLU A 99 11.10 -9.50 -28.15
C GLU A 99 10.84 -9.83 -26.69
N LYS A 100 11.59 -10.82 -26.19
CA LYS A 100 11.63 -11.16 -24.77
C LYS A 100 12.37 -10.05 -24.03
N LYS A 101 11.63 -9.09 -23.47
CA LYS A 101 12.09 -8.31 -22.32
C LYS A 101 11.80 -9.15 -21.09
N GLU A 102 12.84 -9.52 -20.35
CA GLU A 102 12.72 -10.09 -19.00
C GLU A 102 12.03 -9.06 -18.09
N THR A 103 10.71 -9.11 -18.07
CA THR A 103 9.94 -8.43 -17.04
C THR A 103 9.74 -9.43 -15.91
N GLY A 104 10.29 -9.12 -14.74
CA GLY A 104 10.05 -9.88 -13.52
C GLY A 104 8.56 -10.19 -13.31
N ARG A 105 8.23 -11.10 -12.41
CA ARG A 105 6.87 -11.64 -12.15
C ARG A 105 5.76 -10.61 -11.87
N GLY A 106 6.05 -9.30 -11.97
CA GLY A 106 5.13 -8.20 -11.70
C GLY A 106 4.56 -7.61 -13.00
N GLY A 107 3.24 -7.62 -13.19
CA GLY A 107 2.55 -6.85 -14.22
C GLY A 107 2.76 -5.33 -14.02
N ALA A 108 2.35 -4.53 -15.02
CA ALA A 108 2.47 -3.07 -14.98
C ALA A 108 1.89 -2.46 -13.69
N LEU A 109 2.56 -1.45 -13.15
CA LEU A 109 2.04 -0.69 -12.01
C LEU A 109 0.96 0.28 -12.47
N ALA A 110 -0.05 0.47 -11.64
CA ALA A 110 -1.10 1.47 -11.80
C ALA A 110 -1.07 2.43 -10.61
N LEU A 111 -1.48 3.67 -10.81
CA LEU A 111 -1.64 4.61 -9.71
C LEU A 111 -2.70 4.08 -8.73
N THR A 112 -2.27 3.55 -7.60
CA THR A 112 -3.11 2.85 -6.63
C THR A 112 -3.20 3.63 -5.34
N ALA A 113 -4.33 4.30 -5.12
CA ALA A 113 -4.58 5.03 -3.88
C ALA A 113 -5.08 4.08 -2.77
N PRO A 114 -4.77 4.39 -1.49
CA PRO A 114 -5.27 3.62 -0.35
C PRO A 114 -6.80 3.68 -0.27
N CYS A 115 -7.45 2.57 0.06
CA CYS A 115 -8.90 2.54 0.27
C CYS A 115 -9.32 3.33 1.51
N GLY A 116 -10.61 3.62 1.65
CA GLY A 116 -11.13 4.42 2.78
C GLY A 116 -10.82 3.81 4.14
N VAL A 117 -10.88 2.48 4.27
CA VAL A 117 -10.54 1.78 5.53
C VAL A 117 -9.05 1.96 5.87
N CYS A 118 -8.15 1.87 4.87
CA CYS A 118 -6.72 2.07 5.09
C CYS A 118 -6.40 3.51 5.49
N ARG A 119 -7.05 4.50 4.87
CA ARG A 119 -6.91 5.91 5.25
C ARG A 119 -7.36 6.16 6.69
N GLN A 120 -8.47 5.53 7.11
CA GLN A 120 -8.95 5.62 8.48
C GLN A 120 -7.99 4.98 9.49
N VAL A 121 -7.37 3.85 9.15
CA VAL A 121 -6.32 3.23 9.98
C VAL A 121 -5.07 4.12 10.05
N MET A 122 -4.66 4.74 8.94
CA MET A 122 -3.57 5.73 8.97
C MET A 122 -3.91 6.88 9.91
N ARG A 123 -5.17 7.35 9.92
CA ARG A 123 -5.62 8.46 10.77
C ARG A 123 -5.51 8.16 12.27
N GLU A 124 -5.53 6.90 12.67
CA GLU A 124 -5.35 6.48 14.07
C GLU A 124 -3.91 6.68 14.55
N PHE A 125 -2.93 6.43 13.68
CA PHE A 125 -1.52 6.35 14.05
C PHE A 125 -0.68 7.50 13.52
N CYS A 126 -1.19 8.27 12.54
CA CYS A 126 -0.40 9.24 11.80
C CYS A 126 -1.00 10.64 11.94
N ASP A 127 -0.14 11.64 12.04
CA ASP A 127 -0.55 13.04 11.94
C ASP A 127 -0.96 13.36 10.49
N PRO A 128 -2.23 13.77 10.25
CA PRO A 128 -2.73 14.04 8.91
C PRO A 128 -2.03 15.24 8.23
N GLU A 129 -1.41 16.12 9.01
CA GLU A 129 -0.73 17.33 8.50
C GLU A 129 0.68 17.03 7.97
N SER A 130 1.30 15.93 8.38
CA SER A 130 2.69 15.60 8.05
C SER A 130 2.91 14.24 7.43
N PHE A 131 2.01 13.27 7.63
CA PHE A 131 2.16 11.93 7.10
C PHE A 131 2.01 11.89 5.58
N ARG A 132 3.05 11.37 4.89
CA ARG A 132 3.15 11.33 3.44
C ARG A 132 2.68 9.98 2.89
N ILE A 133 1.86 10.02 1.86
CA ILE A 133 1.39 8.85 1.10
C ILE A 133 1.96 8.98 -0.31
N ILE A 134 2.86 8.07 -0.66
CA ILE A 134 3.61 8.07 -1.91
C ILE A 134 3.01 7.02 -2.83
N LEU A 135 2.49 7.46 -3.96
CA LEU A 135 1.87 6.64 -5.00
C LEU A 135 2.70 6.73 -6.27
N GLY A 136 2.71 5.69 -7.10
CA GLY A 136 3.46 5.74 -8.34
C GLY A 136 3.10 4.64 -9.33
N THR A 137 3.43 4.87 -10.59
CA THR A 137 3.38 3.87 -11.66
C THR A 137 4.76 3.26 -11.94
N GLY A 138 5.74 3.59 -11.12
CA GLY A 138 7.14 3.15 -11.15
C GLY A 138 7.95 3.94 -10.15
N GLU A 139 9.26 3.72 -10.12
CA GLU A 139 10.18 4.45 -9.22
C GLU A 139 10.41 5.90 -9.64
N GLU A 140 10.21 6.23 -10.91
CA GLU A 140 10.46 7.55 -11.49
C GLU A 140 9.20 8.43 -11.61
N ASP A 141 8.00 7.84 -11.56
CA ASP A 141 6.74 8.57 -11.62
C ASP A 141 6.03 8.47 -10.27
N LEU A 142 6.39 9.36 -9.35
CA LEU A 142 5.88 9.40 -7.99
C LEU A 142 5.00 10.62 -7.76
N ARG A 143 3.94 10.43 -6.98
CA ARG A 143 3.05 11.48 -6.48
C ARG A 143 2.92 11.34 -4.98
N THR A 144 3.19 12.41 -4.26
CA THR A 144 3.11 12.44 -2.80
C THR A 144 1.93 13.28 -2.36
N TYR A 145 1.13 12.73 -1.47
CA TYR A 145 -0.02 13.37 -0.84
C TYR A 145 0.15 13.35 0.67
N LEU A 146 -0.39 14.34 1.35
CA LEU A 146 -0.59 14.31 2.79
C LEU A 146 -1.89 13.55 3.12
N LEU A 147 -1.94 12.91 4.28
CA LEU A 147 -3.13 12.15 4.68
C LEU A 147 -4.39 13.02 4.69
N LYS A 148 -4.30 14.29 5.13
CA LYS A 148 -5.42 15.25 5.10
C LYS A 148 -6.01 15.47 3.72
N GLU A 149 -5.20 15.36 2.66
CA GLU A 149 -5.67 15.55 1.29
C GLU A 149 -6.50 14.35 0.81
N LEU A 150 -6.20 13.15 1.30
CA LEU A 150 -6.89 11.91 0.95
C LEU A 150 -8.03 11.53 1.91
N LEU A 151 -8.07 12.14 3.10
CA LEU A 151 -9.11 11.94 4.10
C LEU A 151 -9.48 13.28 4.78
N PRO A 152 -10.10 14.21 4.05
CA PRO A 152 -10.49 15.50 4.61
C PRO A 152 -11.60 15.33 5.65
N LEU A 153 -11.64 16.22 6.65
CA LEU A 153 -12.64 16.22 7.73
C LEU A 153 -12.76 14.85 8.44
N SER A 154 -11.64 14.18 8.63
CA SER A 154 -11.59 12.83 9.18
C SER A 154 -11.87 12.81 10.68
N PHE A 155 -12.60 11.80 11.12
CA PHE A 155 -12.72 11.45 12.54
C PHE A 155 -11.40 10.81 13.03
N GLY A 156 -10.88 11.27 14.17
CA GLY A 156 -9.61 10.79 14.70
C GLY A 156 -9.58 10.73 16.23
N PRO A 157 -8.47 10.28 16.82
CA PRO A 157 -8.33 10.10 18.27
C PRO A 157 -8.68 11.37 19.09
N GLU A 158 -8.38 12.56 18.57
CA GLU A 158 -8.70 13.83 19.22
C GLU A 158 -10.20 14.06 19.40
N ASN A 159 -11.04 13.50 18.55
CA ASN A 159 -12.49 13.58 18.71
C ASN A 159 -13.00 12.74 19.90
N LEU A 160 -12.17 11.85 20.44
CA LEU A 160 -12.41 11.05 21.63
C LEU A 160 -11.56 11.50 22.83
N GLY A 161 -10.97 12.71 22.76
CA GLY A 161 -10.16 13.27 23.83
C GLY A 161 -8.79 12.61 24.00
N LYS A 162 -8.32 11.89 22.99
CA LYS A 162 -6.96 11.33 22.93
C LYS A 162 -6.10 12.21 22.02
N THR A 163 -4.87 12.48 22.44
CA THR A 163 -3.90 13.12 21.55
C THR A 163 -3.08 12.05 20.83
N ALA A 164 -2.72 12.30 19.58
CA ALA A 164 -1.87 11.38 18.80
C ALA A 164 -0.48 11.17 19.44
N VAL A 165 -0.13 11.94 20.44
CA VAL A 165 1.18 11.97 21.11
C VAL A 165 1.20 11.26 22.47
N GLU A 166 0.04 10.91 23.07
CA GLU A 166 0.00 10.10 24.31
C GLU A 166 0.24 8.62 24.01
N LYS A 167 1.28 8.35 23.21
CA LYS A 167 1.57 7.01 22.67
C LYS A 167 2.55 6.21 23.52
N GLU A 168 3.03 6.72 24.65
CA GLU A 168 4.23 6.13 25.27
C GLU A 168 4.02 5.36 26.60
N ASP A 169 2.92 5.46 27.31
CA ASP A 169 2.98 4.97 28.71
C ASP A 169 1.96 3.93 29.19
N GLU A 170 1.12 3.34 28.33
CA GLU A 170 0.16 2.33 28.81
C GLU A 170 0.13 1.05 27.96
N ILE A 171 1.26 0.33 27.92
CA ILE A 171 1.22 -1.13 27.69
C ILE A 171 1.93 -1.77 28.88
N PRO A 172 1.21 -2.54 29.72
CA PRO A 172 1.80 -3.24 30.84
C PRO A 172 2.78 -4.32 30.40
#